data_82da2ac8e03da41278a8c8d730977410
#
_entry.id   82da2ac8e03da41278a8c8d730977410
#
_cell.length_a   1.000
_cell.length_b   1.000
_cell.length_c   1.000
_cell.angle_alpha   90.00
_cell.angle_beta   90.00
_cell.angle_gamma   90.00
#
_symmetry.space_group_name_H-M   'P 1'
#
loop_
_entity.id
_entity.type
_entity.pdbx_description
1 polymer ?
#
loop_
_entity_poly.entity_id
_entity_poly.type
_entity_poly.pdbx_seq_one_letter_code
_entity_poly.pdbx_strand_id
1 'polypeptide(L)'
;MGLMSTRACTGVNSGRMPVNPTKIRLSILRQAGKDQESHWEVFEVPFREKMNVISALIEIQRNPVTKDGQTVKPPAWEAACLEEVCGACTMNINGGIRQACTALIEEVGKPNGDAYEVTLEPMKKFPLIRDLVVDRTKMFENLKKVQGWVPIDGSFDLGMAQPQDDHIRQFRYSLSRCMTCGCCLEACPQVNEKSSFVGPAAIGQALLFNLHPVGKALEGDRLEFLTGEEGITGCGNAQNCIKVCPKSIPLTRAIAELNRDTTKYRLKKWMGAV
;
A
#
# COMPACT_ATOMS: atom_id res chain seq x y z
N MET A 1 31.78 20.06 -57.76
CA MET A 1 33.05 20.01 -57.02
C MET A 1 32.84 20.65 -55.65
N GLY A 2 32.75 19.82 -54.63
CA GLY A 2 32.56 20.27 -53.24
C GLY A 2 32.97 19.10 -52.35
N LEU A 3 34.12 19.23 -51.71
CA LEU A 3 34.80 18.24 -50.88
C LEU A 3 33.99 17.94 -49.61
N MET A 4 33.62 16.67 -49.42
CA MET A 4 33.12 16.14 -48.15
C MET A 4 34.28 15.95 -47.18
N SER A 5 34.26 16.70 -46.08
CA SER A 5 35.15 16.55 -44.92
C SER A 5 34.65 15.42 -44.04
N THR A 6 35.34 14.30 -44.02
CA THR A 6 35.16 13.20 -43.06
C THR A 6 35.76 13.61 -41.71
N ARG A 7 34.88 13.89 -40.71
CA ARG A 7 35.32 13.96 -39.31
C ARG A 7 35.32 12.55 -38.75
N ALA A 8 36.49 12.07 -38.39
CA ALA A 8 36.69 10.83 -37.64
C ALA A 8 36.17 11.00 -36.21
N CYS A 9 35.20 10.16 -35.83
CA CYS A 9 34.79 9.98 -34.45
C CYS A 9 35.78 9.02 -33.78
N THR A 10 36.75 9.55 -33.06
CA THR A 10 37.57 8.78 -32.10
C THR A 10 37.06 9.10 -30.72
N GLY A 11 36.24 8.22 -30.19
CA GLY A 11 35.78 8.18 -28.79
C GLY A 11 35.58 6.74 -28.42
N VAL A 12 36.67 5.98 -28.20
CA VAL A 12 36.61 4.66 -27.60
C VAL A 12 36.31 4.88 -26.12
N ASN A 13 35.04 4.84 -25.79
CA ASN A 13 34.58 4.74 -24.42
C ASN A 13 35.03 3.35 -23.91
N SER A 14 36.01 3.33 -23.01
CA SER A 14 36.49 2.10 -22.35
C SER A 14 35.34 1.51 -21.53
N GLY A 15 34.54 0.66 -22.16
CA GLY A 15 33.43 -0.05 -21.53
C GLY A 15 33.96 -0.93 -20.42
N ARG A 16 33.79 -0.50 -19.17
CA ARG A 16 33.68 -1.45 -18.08
C ARG A 16 32.49 -2.34 -18.43
N MET A 17 32.76 -3.65 -18.59
CA MET A 17 31.67 -4.62 -18.68
C MET A 17 30.76 -4.42 -17.47
N PRO A 18 29.42 -4.45 -17.63
CA PRO A 18 28.53 -4.33 -16.49
C PRO A 18 28.86 -5.47 -15.52
N VAL A 19 29.37 -5.12 -14.36
CA VAL A 19 29.56 -6.10 -13.27
C VAL A 19 28.17 -6.46 -12.80
N ASN A 20 27.73 -7.68 -13.04
CA ASN A 20 26.47 -8.15 -12.47
C ASN A 20 26.59 -8.14 -10.95
N PRO A 21 25.70 -7.42 -10.25
CA PRO A 21 25.75 -7.38 -8.78
C PRO A 21 25.66 -8.78 -8.18
N THR A 22 26.56 -9.08 -7.25
CA THR A 22 26.62 -10.37 -6.53
C THR A 22 26.14 -10.25 -5.10
N LYS A 23 25.85 -9.03 -4.67
CA LYS A 23 25.47 -8.68 -3.30
C LYS A 23 24.24 -7.75 -3.28
N ILE A 24 23.58 -7.71 -2.15
CA ILE A 24 22.52 -6.75 -1.83
C ILE A 24 22.99 -5.92 -0.65
N ARG A 25 22.92 -4.62 -0.76
CA ARG A 25 23.18 -3.67 0.34
C ARG A 25 21.85 -3.05 0.76
N LEU A 26 21.35 -3.48 1.94
CA LEU A 26 20.12 -2.96 2.51
C LEU A 26 20.44 -1.90 3.54
N SER A 27 19.96 -0.69 3.31
CA SER A 27 19.93 0.39 4.31
C SER A 27 18.55 0.37 4.98
N ILE A 28 18.51 0.06 6.27
CA ILE A 28 17.27 -0.08 7.03
C ILE A 28 17.21 1.04 8.06
N LEU A 29 16.11 1.80 8.07
CA LEU A 29 15.85 2.77 9.12
C LEU A 29 15.47 2.04 10.40
N ARG A 30 16.35 2.11 11.40
CA ARG A 30 16.17 1.46 12.69
C ARG A 30 15.63 2.45 13.71
N GLN A 31 14.66 2.02 14.48
CA GLN A 31 14.10 2.79 15.58
C GLN A 31 13.45 1.84 16.58
N ALA A 32 13.92 1.84 17.83
CA ALA A 32 13.48 0.88 18.84
C ALA A 32 12.06 1.13 19.38
N GLY A 33 11.48 2.30 19.10
CA GLY A 33 10.14 2.71 19.52
C GLY A 33 9.85 4.14 19.09
N LYS A 34 8.60 4.59 19.24
CA LYS A 34 8.10 5.89 18.77
C LYS A 34 8.95 7.08 19.26
N ASP A 35 9.39 7.04 20.52
CA ASP A 35 10.09 8.15 21.18
C ASP A 35 11.62 7.96 21.21
N GLN A 36 12.15 6.99 20.45
CA GLN A 36 13.57 6.71 20.35
C GLN A 36 14.16 7.34 19.09
N GLU A 37 15.44 7.69 19.13
CA GLU A 37 16.14 8.21 17.96
C GLU A 37 16.24 7.14 16.85
N SER A 38 16.00 7.56 15.62
CA SER A 38 16.18 6.71 14.46
C SER A 38 17.59 6.85 13.90
N HIS A 39 18.12 5.76 13.36
CA HIS A 39 19.41 5.72 12.67
C HIS A 39 19.37 4.73 11.51
N TRP A 40 20.26 4.90 10.55
CA TRP A 40 20.41 3.97 9.46
C TRP A 40 21.41 2.87 9.82
N GLU A 41 21.03 1.62 9.61
CA GLU A 41 21.95 0.48 9.62
C GLU A 41 22.04 -0.12 8.22
N VAL A 42 23.25 -0.48 7.81
CA VAL A 42 23.53 -1.06 6.49
C VAL A 42 23.94 -2.51 6.65
N PHE A 43 23.21 -3.39 5.96
CA PHE A 43 23.52 -4.82 5.90
C PHE A 43 23.94 -5.21 4.49
N GLU A 44 24.88 -6.15 4.40
CA GLU A 44 25.31 -6.71 3.12
C GLU A 44 25.05 -8.22 3.12
N VAL A 45 24.23 -8.69 2.16
CA VAL A 45 23.89 -10.10 2.01
C VAL A 45 24.17 -10.58 0.58
N PRO A 46 24.49 -11.87 0.38
CA PRO A 46 24.68 -12.42 -0.97
C PRO A 46 23.40 -12.28 -1.80
N PHE A 47 23.55 -11.84 -3.03
CA PHE A 47 22.45 -11.81 -4.00
C PHE A 47 22.29 -13.19 -4.66
N ARG A 48 21.05 -13.61 -4.84
CA ARG A 48 20.62 -14.74 -5.66
C ARG A 48 19.49 -14.30 -6.57
N GLU A 49 19.44 -14.82 -7.76
CA GLU A 49 18.34 -14.52 -8.71
C GLU A 49 16.97 -14.72 -8.07
N LYS A 50 16.05 -13.85 -8.40
CA LYS A 50 14.65 -13.85 -7.91
C LYS A 50 14.50 -13.66 -6.39
N MET A 51 15.53 -13.19 -5.70
CA MET A 51 15.38 -12.75 -4.32
C MET A 51 14.45 -11.54 -4.24
N ASN A 52 13.52 -11.57 -3.29
CA ASN A 52 12.73 -10.42 -2.89
C ASN A 52 13.28 -9.80 -1.59
N VAL A 53 12.72 -8.67 -1.20
CA VAL A 53 13.13 -7.96 0.02
C VAL A 53 12.97 -8.83 1.27
N ILE A 54 11.90 -9.66 1.35
CA ILE A 54 11.70 -10.57 2.49
C ILE A 54 12.82 -11.62 2.56
N SER A 55 13.23 -12.18 1.42
CA SER A 55 14.34 -13.14 1.38
C SER A 55 15.62 -12.52 1.95
N ALA A 56 15.91 -11.26 1.61
CA ALA A 56 17.07 -10.55 2.13
C ALA A 56 16.95 -10.26 3.64
N LEU A 57 15.75 -9.89 4.12
CA LEU A 57 15.49 -9.68 5.55
C LEU A 57 15.63 -10.98 6.36
N ILE A 58 15.25 -12.13 5.79
CA ILE A 58 15.45 -13.45 6.42
C ILE A 58 16.95 -13.76 6.55
N GLU A 59 17.77 -13.46 5.53
CA GLU A 59 19.23 -13.65 5.63
C GLU A 59 19.84 -12.77 6.73
N ILE A 60 19.41 -11.50 6.84
CA ILE A 60 19.83 -10.61 7.92
C ILE A 60 19.38 -11.15 9.29
N GLN A 61 18.17 -11.70 9.40
CA GLN A 61 17.65 -12.24 10.65
C GLN A 61 18.47 -13.47 11.11
N ARG A 62 18.96 -14.28 10.18
CA ARG A 62 19.83 -15.44 10.47
C ARG A 62 21.23 -15.03 10.92
N ASN A 63 21.77 -13.98 10.32
CA ASN A 63 23.09 -13.45 10.62
C ASN A 63 23.05 -11.91 10.66
N PRO A 64 22.65 -11.31 11.80
CA PRO A 64 22.45 -9.87 11.92
C PRO A 64 23.78 -9.12 12.10
N VAL A 65 24.64 -9.19 11.10
CA VAL A 65 25.91 -8.48 11.05
C VAL A 65 25.81 -7.34 10.05
N THR A 66 26.13 -6.12 10.50
CA THR A 66 26.17 -4.93 9.65
C THR A 66 27.32 -5.02 8.65
N LYS A 67 27.29 -4.17 7.62
CA LYS A 67 28.37 -4.05 6.64
C LYS A 67 29.75 -3.81 7.30
N ASP A 68 29.77 -3.14 8.45
CA ASP A 68 30.99 -2.81 9.20
C ASP A 68 31.43 -3.92 10.15
N GLY A 69 30.79 -5.10 10.09
CA GLY A 69 31.14 -6.28 10.87
C GLY A 69 30.60 -6.29 12.31
N GLN A 70 29.69 -5.38 12.66
CA GLN A 70 29.09 -5.35 14.00
C GLN A 70 27.90 -6.29 14.08
N THR A 71 27.86 -7.14 15.10
CA THR A 71 26.68 -7.95 15.42
C THR A 71 25.67 -7.11 16.16
N VAL A 72 24.44 -7.00 15.63
CA VAL A 72 23.35 -6.17 16.16
C VAL A 72 22.09 -7.00 16.41
N LYS A 73 21.09 -6.41 17.07
CA LYS A 73 19.75 -7.03 17.12
C LYS A 73 19.14 -7.04 15.73
N PRO A 74 18.57 -8.15 15.26
CA PRO A 74 17.94 -8.19 13.93
C PRO A 74 16.82 -7.15 13.82
N PRO A 75 16.63 -6.52 12.64
CA PRO A 75 15.51 -5.61 12.38
C PRO A 75 14.17 -6.30 12.61
N ALA A 76 13.21 -5.58 13.18
CA ALA A 76 11.85 -6.05 13.30
C ALA A 76 11.08 -5.77 11.99
N TRP A 77 10.40 -6.78 11.49
CA TRP A 77 9.56 -6.71 10.30
C TRP A 77 8.43 -7.75 10.36
N GLU A 78 7.41 -7.58 9.53
CA GLU A 78 6.25 -8.48 9.48
C GLU A 78 6.07 -9.05 8.08
N ALA A 79 5.70 -10.33 8.02
CA ALA A 79 5.21 -10.99 6.81
C ALA A 79 4.35 -12.21 7.20
N ALA A 80 3.40 -12.58 6.35
CA ALA A 80 2.57 -13.75 6.58
C ALA A 80 2.39 -14.61 5.32
N CYS A 81 1.67 -14.13 4.29
CA CYS A 81 1.31 -14.94 3.12
C CYS A 81 2.46 -15.14 2.12
N LEU A 82 3.38 -14.20 1.98
CA LEU A 82 4.46 -14.15 0.99
C LEU A 82 4.00 -14.10 -0.48
N GLU A 83 2.70 -13.86 -0.73
CA GLU A 83 2.03 -13.91 -2.03
C GLU A 83 1.24 -12.63 -2.34
N GLU A 84 1.56 -11.52 -1.69
CA GLU A 84 0.85 -10.24 -1.86
C GLU A 84 -0.67 -10.32 -1.63
N VAL A 85 -1.12 -11.07 -0.63
CA VAL A 85 -2.54 -11.25 -0.30
C VAL A 85 -2.91 -10.66 1.07
N CYS A 86 -1.99 -10.68 2.06
CA CYS A 86 -2.32 -10.27 3.43
C CYS A 86 -1.98 -8.81 3.77
N GLY A 87 -1.08 -8.16 3.03
CA GLY A 87 -0.63 -6.80 3.29
C GLY A 87 0.30 -6.60 4.50
N ALA A 88 0.67 -7.67 5.25
CA ALA A 88 1.49 -7.55 6.45
C ALA A 88 2.88 -6.94 6.18
N CYS A 89 3.51 -7.29 5.06
CA CYS A 89 4.86 -6.86 4.70
C CYS A 89 4.92 -5.49 3.98
N THR A 90 3.90 -4.65 4.13
CA THR A 90 3.88 -3.31 3.50
C THR A 90 4.89 -2.40 4.18
N MET A 91 5.80 -1.83 3.39
CA MET A 91 6.81 -0.87 3.84
C MET A 91 7.23 0.06 2.70
N ASN A 92 7.92 1.14 3.02
CA ASN A 92 8.54 2.00 2.02
C ASN A 92 9.85 1.36 1.54
N ILE A 93 9.94 1.12 0.24
CA ILE A 93 11.12 0.56 -0.43
C ILE A 93 11.61 1.59 -1.44
N ASN A 94 12.81 2.11 -1.25
CA ASN A 94 13.38 3.18 -2.06
C ASN A 94 12.45 4.41 -2.21
N GLY A 95 11.74 4.75 -1.12
CA GLY A 95 10.79 5.88 -1.08
C GLY A 95 9.42 5.59 -1.70
N GLY A 96 9.17 4.39 -2.20
CA GLY A 96 7.88 3.94 -2.73
C GLY A 96 7.20 2.93 -1.81
N ILE A 97 5.90 3.10 -1.57
CA ILE A 97 5.13 2.15 -0.74
C ILE A 97 4.72 0.93 -1.55
N ARG A 98 5.07 -0.28 -1.08
CA ARG A 98 4.68 -1.55 -1.68
C ARG A 98 4.86 -2.73 -0.72
N GLN A 99 4.43 -3.93 -1.14
CA GLN A 99 4.69 -5.16 -0.40
C GLN A 99 6.12 -5.65 -0.64
N ALA A 100 6.81 -6.00 0.45
CA ALA A 100 8.19 -6.50 0.37
C ALA A 100 8.29 -7.92 -0.20
N CYS A 101 7.24 -8.74 -0.07
CA CYS A 101 7.24 -10.12 -0.55
C CYS A 101 7.22 -10.26 -2.09
N THR A 102 6.75 -9.24 -2.82
CA THR A 102 6.76 -9.20 -4.29
C THR A 102 7.76 -8.19 -4.85
N ALA A 103 8.52 -7.51 -3.98
CA ALA A 103 9.55 -6.57 -4.37
C ALA A 103 10.84 -7.34 -4.70
N LEU A 104 11.02 -7.75 -5.98
CA LEU A 104 12.24 -8.40 -6.44
C LEU A 104 13.42 -7.43 -6.38
N ILE A 105 14.54 -7.89 -5.85
CA ILE A 105 15.76 -7.08 -5.72
C ILE A 105 16.23 -6.55 -7.07
N GLU A 106 16.11 -7.35 -8.12
CA GLU A 106 16.47 -6.97 -9.50
C GLU A 106 15.62 -5.81 -10.04
N GLU A 107 14.36 -5.69 -9.58
CA GLU A 107 13.44 -4.63 -10.01
C GLU A 107 13.57 -3.35 -9.17
N VAL A 108 13.73 -3.52 -7.84
CA VAL A 108 13.75 -2.36 -6.93
C VAL A 108 15.14 -1.87 -6.62
N GLY A 109 16.16 -2.74 -6.67
CA GLY A 109 17.53 -2.41 -6.33
C GLY A 109 18.18 -1.52 -7.37
N LYS A 110 18.93 -0.54 -6.92
CA LYS A 110 19.77 0.31 -7.78
C LYS A 110 21.15 -0.33 -7.88
N PRO A 111 21.62 -0.73 -9.08
CA PRO A 111 22.96 -1.26 -9.24
C PRO A 111 24.01 -0.23 -8.86
N ASN A 112 24.92 -0.58 -7.96
CA ASN A 112 26.06 0.24 -7.59
C ASN A 112 27.30 -0.65 -7.34
N GLY A 113 28.21 -0.69 -8.32
CA GLY A 113 29.35 -1.59 -8.32
C GLY A 113 28.94 -3.06 -8.33
N ASP A 114 29.31 -3.81 -7.29
CA ASP A 114 29.03 -5.24 -7.10
C ASP A 114 27.74 -5.51 -6.31
N ALA A 115 26.98 -4.47 -5.95
CA ALA A 115 25.77 -4.60 -5.13
C ALA A 115 24.53 -3.93 -5.72
N TYR A 116 23.35 -4.47 -5.40
CA TYR A 116 22.08 -3.77 -5.47
C TYR A 116 21.85 -2.99 -4.18
N GLU A 117 21.61 -1.69 -4.28
CA GLU A 117 21.26 -0.85 -3.13
C GLU A 117 19.76 -0.73 -2.98
N VAL A 118 19.26 -0.99 -1.77
CA VAL A 118 17.85 -0.91 -1.40
C VAL A 118 17.71 -0.21 -0.06
N THR A 119 16.82 0.77 0.04
CA THR A 119 16.46 1.41 1.31
C THR A 119 15.11 0.94 1.81
N LEU A 120 15.00 0.66 3.10
CA LEU A 120 13.78 0.22 3.75
C LEU A 120 13.42 1.16 4.91
N GLU A 121 12.18 1.65 4.90
CA GLU A 121 11.61 2.49 5.95
C GLU A 121 10.20 1.98 6.32
N PRO A 122 9.72 2.19 7.57
CA PRO A 122 8.33 1.92 7.92
C PRO A 122 7.36 2.80 7.15
N MET A 123 6.07 2.46 7.18
CA MET A 123 5.01 3.38 6.77
C MET A 123 4.99 4.60 7.71
N LYS A 124 5.11 5.82 7.15
CA LYS A 124 5.31 7.07 7.92
C LYS A 124 4.01 7.63 8.53
N LYS A 125 2.86 7.22 7.98
CA LYS A 125 1.54 7.69 8.44
C LYS A 125 0.87 6.78 9.45
N PHE A 126 1.57 5.74 9.84
CA PHE A 126 1.15 4.80 10.86
C PHE A 126 2.04 4.92 12.09
N PRO A 127 1.50 4.82 13.30
CA PRO A 127 2.32 4.85 14.50
C PRO A 127 3.38 3.75 14.47
N LEU A 128 4.63 4.13 14.71
CA LEU A 128 5.73 3.18 14.75
C LEU A 128 5.66 2.32 16.01
N ILE A 129 5.79 1.02 15.85
CA ILE A 129 6.02 0.08 16.95
C ILE A 129 7.53 -0.12 17.14
N ARG A 130 8.22 -0.61 16.10
CA ARG A 130 9.67 -0.77 16.08
C ARG A 130 10.18 -1.04 14.65
N ASP A 131 11.25 -0.42 14.25
CA ASP A 131 11.92 -0.57 12.95
C ASP A 131 10.94 -0.48 11.77
N LEU A 132 10.59 -1.59 11.10
CA LEU A 132 9.66 -1.63 9.97
C LEU A 132 8.23 -2.01 10.37
N VAL A 133 7.97 -2.23 11.67
CA VAL A 133 6.66 -2.63 12.21
C VAL A 133 5.88 -1.42 12.67
N VAL A 134 4.64 -1.28 12.23
CA VAL A 134 3.74 -0.16 12.54
C VAL A 134 2.38 -0.64 13.07
N ASP A 135 1.73 0.20 13.87
CA ASP A 135 0.38 -0.04 14.37
C ASP A 135 -0.66 0.31 13.29
N ARG A 136 -1.48 -0.66 12.93
CA ARG A 136 -2.55 -0.54 11.92
C ARG A 136 -3.96 -0.44 12.51
N THR A 137 -4.08 -0.33 13.83
CA THR A 137 -5.37 -0.31 14.54
C THR A 137 -6.33 0.73 13.97
N LYS A 138 -5.86 1.97 13.74
CA LYS A 138 -6.68 3.05 13.16
C LYS A 138 -7.30 2.69 11.81
N MET A 139 -6.61 1.89 10.99
CA MET A 139 -7.14 1.46 9.70
C MET A 139 -8.37 0.55 9.85
N PHE A 140 -8.35 -0.35 10.83
CA PHE A 140 -9.48 -1.22 11.14
C PHE A 140 -10.61 -0.46 11.84
N GLU A 141 -10.29 0.52 12.68
CA GLU A 141 -11.28 1.42 13.27
C GLU A 141 -12.02 2.23 12.20
N ASN A 142 -11.33 2.70 11.16
CA ASN A 142 -11.95 3.37 10.02
C ASN A 142 -12.90 2.44 9.25
N LEU A 143 -12.59 1.15 9.13
CA LEU A 143 -13.53 0.16 8.57
C LEU A 143 -14.77 -0.02 9.44
N LYS A 144 -14.64 0.02 10.76
CA LYS A 144 -15.79 0.00 11.67
C LYS A 144 -16.66 1.25 11.50
N LYS A 145 -16.07 2.43 11.41
CA LYS A 145 -16.80 3.70 11.21
C LYS A 145 -17.67 3.68 9.94
N VAL A 146 -17.17 3.12 8.85
CA VAL A 146 -17.93 2.99 7.60
C VAL A 146 -18.77 1.71 7.55
N GLN A 147 -18.93 0.99 8.66
CA GLN A 147 -19.67 -0.26 8.74
C GLN A 147 -19.30 -1.23 7.60
N GLY A 148 -17.99 -1.51 7.48
CA GLY A 148 -17.41 -2.32 6.41
C GLY A 148 -17.72 -3.81 6.56
N TRP A 149 -19.00 -4.19 6.74
CA TRP A 149 -19.47 -5.58 6.88
C TRP A 149 -20.88 -5.76 6.32
N VAL A 150 -21.30 -7.01 6.18
CA VAL A 150 -22.67 -7.40 5.89
C VAL A 150 -23.37 -7.68 7.22
N PRO A 151 -24.56 -7.11 7.49
CA PRO A 151 -25.33 -7.46 8.68
C PRO A 151 -25.76 -8.93 8.60
N ILE A 152 -25.50 -9.69 9.66
CA ILE A 152 -25.88 -11.08 9.79
C ILE A 152 -26.84 -11.17 10.98
N ASP A 153 -28.02 -11.72 10.75
CA ASP A 153 -29.09 -11.88 11.75
C ASP A 153 -28.99 -13.19 12.56
N GLY A 154 -27.93 -13.98 12.32
CA GLY A 154 -27.74 -15.31 12.92
C GLY A 154 -28.34 -16.45 12.11
N SER A 155 -29.01 -16.17 10.99
CA SER A 155 -29.51 -17.15 10.05
C SER A 155 -28.38 -17.64 9.13
N PHE A 156 -28.21 -18.95 8.97
CA PHE A 156 -27.27 -19.57 8.05
C PHE A 156 -27.84 -19.80 6.66
N ASP A 157 -29.17 -19.82 6.53
CA ASP A 157 -29.86 -19.97 5.25
C ASP A 157 -30.57 -18.68 4.89
N LEU A 158 -29.92 -17.88 4.05
CA LEU A 158 -30.48 -16.65 3.50
C LEU A 158 -31.32 -16.90 2.23
N GLY A 159 -31.57 -18.16 1.89
CA GLY A 159 -32.25 -18.55 0.66
C GLY A 159 -31.38 -18.40 -0.58
N MET A 160 -32.01 -18.44 -1.75
CA MET A 160 -31.31 -18.27 -3.02
C MET A 160 -30.72 -16.86 -3.13
N ALA A 161 -29.45 -16.79 -3.61
CA ALA A 161 -28.83 -15.51 -3.90
C ALA A 161 -29.65 -14.69 -4.91
N GLN A 162 -29.87 -13.42 -4.61
CA GLN A 162 -30.59 -12.54 -5.52
C GLN A 162 -29.82 -12.33 -6.82
N PRO A 163 -30.49 -12.41 -7.99
CA PRO A 163 -29.87 -12.07 -9.27
C PRO A 163 -29.27 -10.67 -9.25
N GLN A 164 -28.07 -10.53 -9.80
CA GLN A 164 -27.38 -9.25 -9.90
C GLN A 164 -26.98 -8.99 -11.34
N ASP A 165 -26.98 -7.72 -11.73
CA ASP A 165 -26.37 -7.29 -12.98
C ASP A 165 -24.87 -7.65 -12.98
N ASP A 166 -24.39 -8.25 -14.08
CA ASP A 166 -23.02 -8.75 -14.18
C ASP A 166 -22.00 -7.60 -14.08
N HIS A 167 -22.31 -6.42 -14.60
CA HIS A 167 -21.43 -5.27 -14.51
C HIS A 167 -21.26 -4.80 -13.05
N ILE A 168 -22.35 -4.79 -12.26
CA ILE A 168 -22.29 -4.47 -10.83
C ILE A 168 -21.51 -5.54 -10.09
N ARG A 169 -21.73 -6.82 -10.40
CA ARG A 169 -21.03 -7.95 -9.81
C ARG A 169 -19.52 -7.85 -10.06
N GLN A 170 -19.10 -7.58 -11.30
CA GLN A 170 -17.69 -7.45 -11.65
C GLN A 170 -17.03 -6.26 -10.95
N PHE A 171 -17.72 -5.11 -10.89
CA PHE A 171 -17.20 -3.96 -10.18
C PHE A 171 -17.07 -4.22 -8.69
N ARG A 172 -18.07 -4.84 -8.07
CA ARG A 172 -18.03 -5.26 -6.67
C ARG A 172 -16.89 -6.25 -6.41
N TYR A 173 -16.68 -7.21 -7.31
CA TYR A 173 -15.56 -8.15 -7.22
C TYR A 173 -14.20 -7.41 -7.25
N SER A 174 -14.05 -6.38 -8.09
CA SER A 174 -12.82 -5.60 -8.10
C SER A 174 -12.57 -4.88 -6.76
N LEU A 175 -13.62 -4.36 -6.11
CA LEU A 175 -13.52 -3.75 -4.78
C LEU A 175 -13.21 -4.77 -3.67
N SER A 176 -13.74 -5.98 -3.76
CA SER A 176 -13.53 -7.06 -2.77
C SER A 176 -12.09 -7.57 -2.72
N ARG A 177 -11.27 -7.26 -3.73
CA ARG A 177 -9.84 -7.61 -3.77
C ARG A 177 -8.98 -6.82 -2.77
N CYS A 178 -9.57 -5.88 -2.03
CA CYS A 178 -8.85 -5.11 -1.03
C CYS A 178 -8.32 -6.02 0.09
N MET A 179 -7.00 -6.06 0.23
CA MET A 179 -6.31 -6.83 1.26
C MET A 179 -5.91 -5.99 2.49
N THR A 180 -6.45 -4.79 2.60
CA THR A 180 -6.22 -3.90 3.75
C THR A 180 -4.72 -3.68 4.06
N CYS A 181 -3.92 -3.47 3.02
CA CYS A 181 -2.46 -3.34 3.14
C CYS A 181 -1.98 -1.97 3.63
N GLY A 182 -2.78 -0.91 3.52
CA GLY A 182 -2.41 0.45 3.91
C GLY A 182 -1.72 1.29 2.84
N CYS A 183 -1.29 0.74 1.68
CA CYS A 183 -0.59 1.51 0.64
C CYS A 183 -1.33 2.78 0.22
N CYS A 184 -2.64 2.70 0.00
CA CYS A 184 -3.45 3.83 -0.43
C CYS A 184 -3.59 4.91 0.65
N LEU A 185 -3.51 4.55 1.94
CA LEU A 185 -3.49 5.51 3.04
C LEU A 185 -2.11 6.19 3.13
N GLU A 186 -1.03 5.42 3.05
CA GLU A 186 0.34 5.95 3.06
C GLU A 186 0.57 6.97 1.94
N ALA A 187 0.10 6.68 0.73
CA ALA A 187 0.28 7.56 -0.43
C ALA A 187 -0.70 8.74 -0.49
N CYS A 188 -1.77 8.75 0.33
CA CYS A 188 -2.81 9.78 0.26
C CYS A 188 -2.38 11.04 1.02
N PRO A 189 -2.27 12.23 0.39
CA PRO A 189 -1.89 13.45 1.10
C PRO A 189 -2.91 13.89 2.14
N GLN A 190 -4.19 13.49 1.98
CA GLN A 190 -5.26 13.81 2.91
C GLN A 190 -5.26 12.93 4.18
N VAL A 191 -4.55 11.81 4.17
CA VAL A 191 -4.32 11.01 5.38
C VAL A 191 -3.06 11.53 6.05
N ASN A 192 -3.22 12.26 7.16
CA ASN A 192 -2.15 12.88 7.93
C ASN A 192 -2.63 13.16 9.37
N GLU A 193 -1.76 13.67 10.22
CA GLU A 193 -2.05 13.93 11.64
C GLU A 193 -3.13 15.00 11.88
N LYS A 194 -3.33 15.91 10.92
CA LYS A 194 -4.28 17.03 11.02
C LYS A 194 -5.64 16.70 10.43
N SER A 195 -5.79 15.54 9.78
CA SER A 195 -6.99 15.15 9.07
C SER A 195 -7.67 13.96 9.76
N SER A 196 -8.97 14.05 9.93
CA SER A 196 -9.82 12.95 10.39
C SER A 196 -10.28 12.01 9.24
N PHE A 197 -9.90 12.29 8.00
CA PHE A 197 -10.32 11.56 6.80
C PHE A 197 -10.07 10.05 6.92
N VAL A 198 -11.13 9.25 6.77
CA VAL A 198 -11.07 7.77 6.91
C VAL A 198 -10.21 7.07 5.87
N GLY A 199 -9.93 7.74 4.76
CA GLY A 199 -9.03 7.23 3.71
C GLY A 199 -9.72 6.43 2.60
N PRO A 200 -9.01 6.24 1.48
CA PRO A 200 -9.59 5.64 0.27
C PRO A 200 -10.04 4.19 0.45
N ALA A 201 -9.34 3.41 1.28
CA ALA A 201 -9.68 2.00 1.52
C ALA A 201 -11.07 1.86 2.18
N ALA A 202 -11.34 2.64 3.23
CA ALA A 202 -12.62 2.62 3.93
C ALA A 202 -13.76 3.04 3.01
N ILE A 203 -13.56 4.09 2.18
CA ILE A 203 -14.55 4.52 1.18
C ILE A 203 -14.82 3.41 0.16
N GLY A 204 -13.78 2.75 -0.35
CA GLY A 204 -13.93 1.62 -1.27
C GLY A 204 -14.72 0.45 -0.66
N GLN A 205 -14.50 0.16 0.63
CA GLN A 205 -15.25 -0.87 1.35
C GLN A 205 -16.70 -0.46 1.60
N ALA A 206 -16.97 0.79 1.94
CA ALA A 206 -18.34 1.30 2.06
C ALA A 206 -19.14 1.08 0.77
N LEU A 207 -18.56 1.39 -0.39
CA LEU A 207 -19.22 1.14 -1.67
C LEU A 207 -19.40 -0.36 -1.94
N LEU A 208 -18.40 -1.19 -1.67
CA LEU A 208 -18.51 -2.64 -1.81
C LEU A 208 -19.76 -3.17 -1.12
N PHE A 209 -20.00 -2.73 0.12
CA PHE A 209 -21.14 -3.20 0.92
C PHE A 209 -22.46 -2.52 0.54
N ASN A 210 -22.45 -1.29 0.03
CA ASN A 210 -23.64 -0.67 -0.55
C ASN A 210 -24.10 -1.36 -1.84
N LEU A 211 -23.17 -1.90 -2.62
CA LEU A 211 -23.46 -2.70 -3.80
C LEU A 211 -23.83 -4.15 -3.49
N HIS A 212 -23.62 -4.61 -2.25
CA HIS A 212 -23.98 -5.97 -1.82
C HIS A 212 -25.47 -6.05 -1.51
N PRO A 213 -26.23 -7.06 -2.00
CA PRO A 213 -27.68 -7.17 -1.79
C PRO A 213 -28.09 -7.07 -0.32
N VAL A 214 -27.45 -7.82 0.55
CA VAL A 214 -27.71 -7.81 2.01
C VAL A 214 -27.00 -6.62 2.68
N GLY A 215 -25.77 -6.31 2.27
CA GLY A 215 -24.99 -5.20 2.81
C GLY A 215 -25.67 -3.85 2.64
N LYS A 216 -26.51 -3.70 1.60
CA LYS A 216 -27.30 -2.52 1.32
C LYS A 216 -28.27 -2.11 2.45
N ALA A 217 -28.61 -3.03 3.35
CA ALA A 217 -29.44 -2.71 4.51
C ALA A 217 -28.84 -1.61 5.41
N LEU A 218 -27.53 -1.45 5.43
CA LEU A 218 -26.83 -0.40 6.20
C LEU A 218 -26.37 0.77 5.32
N GLU A 219 -26.91 0.93 4.10
CA GLU A 219 -26.51 1.99 3.17
C GLU A 219 -26.78 3.39 3.74
N GLY A 220 -27.93 3.59 4.40
CA GLY A 220 -28.29 4.87 5.01
C GLY A 220 -27.27 5.33 6.04
N ASP A 221 -26.91 4.46 6.96
CA ASP A 221 -25.95 4.75 8.04
C ASP A 221 -24.55 5.05 7.47
N ARG A 222 -24.12 4.29 6.45
CA ARG A 222 -22.86 4.56 5.76
C ARG A 222 -22.85 5.91 5.06
N LEU A 223 -23.93 6.25 4.35
CA LEU A 223 -24.05 7.53 3.67
C LEU A 223 -24.11 8.68 4.67
N GLU A 224 -24.82 8.53 5.80
CA GLU A 224 -24.83 9.52 6.87
C GLU A 224 -23.42 9.80 7.38
N PHE A 225 -22.67 8.77 7.74
CA PHE A 225 -21.27 8.91 8.19
C PHE A 225 -20.41 9.58 7.10
N LEU A 226 -20.53 9.15 5.85
CA LEU A 226 -19.70 9.64 4.73
C LEU A 226 -20.02 11.08 4.34
N THR A 227 -21.16 11.65 4.75
CA THR A 227 -21.48 13.08 4.56
C THR A 227 -20.76 13.97 5.58
N GLY A 228 -20.25 13.40 6.69
CA GLY A 228 -19.52 14.11 7.73
C GLY A 228 -18.10 14.51 7.32
N GLU A 229 -17.41 15.19 8.23
CA GLU A 229 -16.05 15.72 7.99
C GLU A 229 -15.01 14.60 7.76
N GLU A 230 -15.19 13.44 8.42
CA GLU A 230 -14.31 12.29 8.26
C GLU A 230 -14.53 11.53 6.93
N GLY A 231 -15.62 11.81 6.24
CA GLY A 231 -16.09 11.08 5.08
C GLY A 231 -15.55 11.58 3.75
N ILE A 232 -16.43 11.58 2.74
CA ILE A 232 -16.07 11.83 1.33
C ILE A 232 -15.51 13.24 1.08
N THR A 233 -15.92 14.23 1.88
CA THR A 233 -15.46 15.62 1.78
C THR A 233 -13.96 15.76 2.08
N GLY A 234 -13.38 14.84 2.84
CA GLY A 234 -11.93 14.79 3.10
C GLY A 234 -11.08 14.40 1.88
N CYS A 235 -11.68 13.92 0.79
CA CYS A 235 -10.94 13.51 -0.40
C CYS A 235 -10.54 14.69 -1.27
N GLY A 236 -9.25 15.02 -1.36
CA GLY A 236 -8.72 16.06 -2.25
C GLY A 236 -8.44 15.60 -3.68
N ASN A 237 -8.93 14.44 -4.12
CA ASN A 237 -8.77 13.86 -5.46
C ASN A 237 -7.33 13.80 -6.01
N ALA A 238 -6.35 13.55 -5.13
CA ALA A 238 -4.93 13.44 -5.54
C ALA A 238 -4.61 12.18 -6.37
N GLN A 239 -5.50 11.17 -6.38
CA GLN A 239 -5.43 9.94 -7.16
C GLN A 239 -4.20 9.04 -6.90
N ASN A 240 -3.40 9.33 -5.89
CA ASN A 240 -2.24 8.49 -5.52
C ASN A 240 -2.66 7.08 -5.09
N CYS A 241 -3.87 6.94 -4.53
CA CYS A 241 -4.40 5.68 -4.03
C CYS A 241 -4.51 4.59 -5.11
N ILE A 242 -4.83 4.94 -6.36
CA ILE A 242 -4.88 3.97 -7.46
C ILE A 242 -3.50 3.60 -7.98
N LYS A 243 -2.54 4.54 -7.93
CA LYS A 243 -1.17 4.30 -8.43
C LYS A 243 -0.41 3.28 -7.59
N VAL A 244 -0.66 3.26 -6.29
CA VAL A 244 0.04 2.38 -5.34
C VAL A 244 -0.76 1.13 -4.96
N CYS A 245 -1.97 0.95 -5.49
CA CYS A 245 -2.80 -0.20 -5.14
C CYS A 245 -2.28 -1.48 -5.84
N PRO A 246 -1.75 -2.47 -5.09
CA PRO A 246 -1.22 -3.70 -5.68
C PRO A 246 -2.31 -4.55 -6.35
N LYS A 247 -3.57 -4.33 -5.99
CA LYS A 247 -4.73 -5.05 -6.56
C LYS A 247 -5.45 -4.25 -7.65
N SER A 248 -4.91 -3.09 -8.05
CA SER A 248 -5.49 -2.22 -9.09
C SER A 248 -6.97 -1.92 -8.87
N ILE A 249 -7.35 -1.67 -7.61
CA ILE A 249 -8.73 -1.36 -7.25
C ILE A 249 -9.08 0.03 -7.79
N PRO A 250 -10.22 0.20 -8.48
CA PRO A 250 -10.62 1.47 -9.08
C PRO A 250 -11.18 2.44 -8.02
N LEU A 251 -10.34 2.82 -7.04
CA LEU A 251 -10.74 3.65 -5.89
C LEU A 251 -11.29 5.02 -6.28
N THR A 252 -10.77 5.63 -7.34
CA THR A 252 -11.27 6.93 -7.82
C THR A 252 -12.71 6.82 -8.34
N ARG A 253 -13.05 5.72 -9.03
CA ARG A 253 -14.42 5.43 -9.43
C ARG A 253 -15.31 5.21 -8.20
N ALA A 254 -14.86 4.44 -7.23
CA ALA A 254 -15.58 4.19 -5.98
C ALA A 254 -15.88 5.50 -5.22
N ILE A 255 -14.89 6.39 -5.13
CA ILE A 255 -15.01 7.71 -4.50
C ILE A 255 -16.03 8.57 -5.27
N ALA A 256 -15.98 8.59 -6.61
CA ALA A 256 -16.89 9.36 -7.43
C ALA A 256 -18.35 8.87 -7.30
N GLU A 257 -18.59 7.55 -7.29
CA GLU A 257 -19.92 6.97 -7.10
C GLU A 257 -20.47 7.33 -5.71
N LEU A 258 -19.68 7.17 -4.63
CA LEU A 258 -20.13 7.55 -3.30
C LEU A 258 -20.30 9.06 -3.11
N ASN A 259 -19.50 9.88 -3.78
CA ASN A 259 -19.71 11.33 -3.76
C ASN A 259 -21.05 11.72 -4.35
N ARG A 260 -21.45 11.09 -5.47
CA ARG A 260 -22.77 11.25 -6.06
C ARG A 260 -23.88 10.78 -5.11
N ASP A 261 -23.70 9.63 -4.47
CA ASP A 261 -24.73 9.03 -3.63
C ASP A 261 -24.88 9.77 -2.29
N THR A 262 -23.80 10.25 -1.68
CA THR A 262 -23.86 11.14 -0.52
C THR A 262 -24.50 12.48 -0.84
N THR A 263 -24.27 13.05 -2.04
CA THR A 263 -24.94 14.27 -2.49
C THR A 263 -26.45 14.06 -2.61
N LYS A 264 -26.88 12.96 -3.23
CA LYS A 264 -28.30 12.59 -3.32
C LYS A 264 -28.93 12.36 -1.94
N TYR A 265 -28.20 11.69 -1.05
CA TYR A 265 -28.65 11.43 0.33
C TYR A 265 -28.88 12.74 1.09
N ARG A 266 -27.94 13.68 1.04
CA ARG A 266 -28.07 15.01 1.66
C ARG A 266 -29.27 15.78 1.11
N LEU A 267 -29.50 15.74 -0.20
CA LEU A 267 -30.64 16.40 -0.81
C LEU A 267 -31.97 15.79 -0.33
N LYS A 268 -32.09 14.47 -0.30
CA LYS A 268 -33.28 13.78 0.22
C LYS A 268 -33.52 14.11 1.69
N LYS A 269 -32.48 14.12 2.51
CA LYS A 269 -32.56 14.47 3.93
C LYS A 269 -33.07 15.92 4.11
N TRP A 270 -32.57 16.87 3.30
CA TRP A 270 -33.03 18.24 3.30
C TRP A 270 -34.51 18.37 2.93
N MET A 271 -34.99 17.55 1.99
CA MET A 271 -36.40 17.49 1.59
C MET A 271 -37.32 16.72 2.55
N GLY A 272 -36.76 16.11 3.64
CA GLY A 272 -37.53 15.28 4.57
C GLY A 272 -37.96 13.92 3.99
N ALA A 273 -37.25 13.41 2.97
CA ALA A 273 -37.54 12.14 2.30
C ALA A 273 -36.70 10.95 2.78
N VAL A 274 -35.93 11.16 3.83
CA VAL A 274 -35.11 10.11 4.52
C VAL A 274 -35.20 10.36 6.03
#